data_58bb9c1208957251ff50480617eaced7
#
_entry.id   58bb9c1208957251ff50480617eaced7
#
_cell.length_a   1.000
_cell.length_b   1.000
_cell.length_c   1.000
_cell.angle_alpha   90.00
_cell.angle_beta   90.00
_cell.angle_gamma   90.00
#
_symmetry.space_group_name_H-M   'P 1'
#
loop_
_entity.id
_entity.type
_entity.pdbx_description
1 polymer ?
#
loop_
_entity_poly.entity_id
_entity_poly.type
_entity_poly.pdbx_seq_one_letter_code
_entity_poly.pdbx_strand_id
1 'polypeptide(L)'
;MGANARNAFSKDPPVLYGLRKKRIQYMSVTLREVQTQKDLRIFVDFPNKLFGKDPNYVPFLAADEMETFTKEKNPAYDFCDTKLFLAYKDGEVAGRIAGLINRAYNKKWKQNAIRFTRFDFIDDPEVSRALFDAVVAWGRELGFTRIMGPIGFTDMDHEGMLVEGFDQFNMSITFFNHPYYLEHMEKLGLQKDIDWIEFRISVPDAPDARIRRIAEHQEKKYGLQRVVYRDRQVLYKEAFEAFGLIDEAFSVLYGTVPLTPEVIKHAVDGYIPLVKPEYICSVKDGEGKIVGFGALVPSIAKALKKCGGKMLPFGIFRLLKALKGKNDTLEMFFVAVDPAYQKKGVPAIIIDTLTEILIQNGVKYCETGPQLETNGAVHSMWGQFEKTQHKRRRCFAKEL
;
A
#
# COMPACT_ATOMS: atom_id res chain seq x y z
N MET A 1 25.36 -69.11 74.71
CA MET A 1 25.43 -67.90 75.43
C MET A 1 25.29 -66.77 74.38
N GLY A 2 24.21 -66.22 74.15
CA GLY A 2 23.23 -65.43 74.85
C GLY A 2 23.50 -64.00 74.56
N ALA A 3 22.66 -63.34 73.79
CA ALA A 3 22.07 -62.07 74.16
C ALA A 3 21.39 -61.35 72.98
N ASN A 4 20.15 -61.09 73.19
CA ASN A 4 19.19 -60.31 72.38
C ASN A 4 19.58 -58.83 72.23
N ALA A 5 19.35 -58.27 71.04
CA ALA A 5 19.14 -56.83 70.86
C ALA A 5 17.89 -56.58 70.03
N ARG A 6 16.94 -55.87 70.58
CA ARG A 6 15.59 -55.57 70.04
C ARG A 6 15.71 -54.37 69.05
N ASN A 7 15.08 -54.59 67.92
CA ASN A 7 14.79 -53.57 66.92
C ASN A 7 13.75 -52.56 67.40
N ALA A 8 14.04 -51.26 67.22
CA ALA A 8 13.07 -50.18 67.29
C ALA A 8 12.81 -49.68 65.85
N PHE A 9 11.63 -49.92 65.35
CA PHE A 9 11.13 -49.37 64.07
C PHE A 9 10.68 -47.94 64.32
N SER A 10 11.36 -47.00 63.68
CA SER A 10 10.87 -45.64 63.47
C SER A 10 10.07 -45.63 62.15
N LYS A 11 8.76 -45.32 62.29
CA LYS A 11 7.86 -45.12 61.16
C LYS A 11 7.78 -43.60 60.87
N ASP A 12 8.49 -43.11 59.88
CA ASP A 12 8.21 -41.86 59.24
C ASP A 12 7.59 -42.09 57.88
N PRO A 13 6.46 -41.44 57.54
CA PRO A 13 5.85 -41.60 56.22
C PRO A 13 6.62 -40.85 55.15
N PRO A 14 6.66 -41.32 53.88
CA PRO A 14 7.39 -40.66 52.83
C PRO A 14 6.75 -39.29 52.50
N VAL A 15 7.54 -38.26 52.56
CA VAL A 15 7.19 -36.94 52.05
C VAL A 15 7.03 -37.00 50.54
N LEU A 16 5.79 -37.03 50.10
CA LEU A 16 5.43 -36.85 48.68
C LEU A 16 5.73 -35.41 48.29
N TYR A 17 6.88 -35.19 47.66
CA TYR A 17 7.15 -33.98 46.93
C TYR A 17 6.15 -33.92 45.78
N GLY A 18 5.10 -33.11 45.94
CA GLY A 18 4.15 -32.78 44.90
C GLY A 18 4.84 -32.03 43.76
N LEU A 19 5.24 -32.76 42.74
CA LEU A 19 5.56 -32.21 41.42
C LEU A 19 4.30 -31.53 40.91
N ARG A 20 4.16 -30.21 41.13
CA ARG A 20 3.25 -29.37 40.37
C ARG A 20 3.61 -29.51 38.91
N LYS A 21 2.92 -30.39 38.19
CA LYS A 21 2.88 -30.37 36.73
C LYS A 21 2.41 -28.98 36.36
N LYS A 22 3.33 -28.06 35.99
CA LYS A 22 2.97 -26.88 35.21
C LYS A 22 2.25 -27.42 33.99
N ARG A 23 0.93 -27.29 33.95
CA ARG A 23 0.15 -27.42 32.74
C ARG A 23 0.74 -26.41 31.78
N ILE A 24 1.53 -26.85 30.81
CA ILE A 24 1.85 -26.06 29.64
C ILE A 24 0.49 -25.93 28.94
N GLN A 25 -0.16 -24.82 29.20
CA GLN A 25 -1.36 -24.43 28.51
C GLN A 25 -0.85 -24.01 27.13
N TYR A 26 -0.96 -24.91 26.14
CA TYR A 26 -0.80 -24.55 24.75
C TYR A 26 -1.90 -23.51 24.47
N MET A 27 -1.51 -22.26 24.48
CA MET A 27 -2.41 -21.16 24.22
C MET A 27 -2.60 -21.11 22.71
N SER A 28 -3.71 -21.68 22.26
CA SER A 28 -4.07 -21.77 20.85
C SER A 28 -4.45 -20.40 20.31
N VAL A 29 -3.96 -20.10 19.09
CA VAL A 29 -4.45 -18.95 18.32
C VAL A 29 -5.93 -19.17 18.00
N THR A 30 -6.76 -18.19 18.30
CA THR A 30 -8.18 -18.19 17.94
C THR A 30 -8.43 -17.16 16.86
N LEU A 31 -9.22 -17.55 15.85
CA LEU A 31 -9.62 -16.65 14.76
C LEU A 31 -11.04 -16.15 14.98
N ARG A 32 -11.24 -14.89 14.63
CA ARG A 32 -12.56 -14.25 14.61
C ARG A 32 -12.75 -13.50 13.30
N GLU A 33 -13.83 -13.79 12.60
CA GLU A 33 -14.26 -13.00 11.46
C GLU A 33 -14.79 -11.63 11.92
N VAL A 34 -14.42 -10.58 11.22
CA VAL A 34 -14.88 -9.21 11.47
C VAL A 34 -16.32 -9.09 10.98
N GLN A 35 -17.28 -8.90 11.87
CA GLN A 35 -18.71 -8.81 11.55
C GLN A 35 -19.34 -7.50 12.00
N THR A 36 -18.72 -6.80 12.94
CA THR A 36 -19.26 -5.58 13.51
C THR A 36 -18.36 -4.38 13.24
N GLN A 37 -18.93 -3.17 13.31
CA GLN A 37 -18.14 -1.93 13.24
C GLN A 37 -17.08 -1.83 14.36
N LYS A 38 -17.32 -2.46 15.50
CA LYS A 38 -16.34 -2.55 16.59
C LYS A 38 -15.16 -3.43 16.19
N ASP A 39 -15.43 -4.59 15.59
CA ASP A 39 -14.38 -5.49 15.11
C ASP A 39 -13.58 -4.82 13.97
N LEU A 40 -14.26 -4.12 13.06
CA LEU A 40 -13.60 -3.39 11.98
C LEU A 40 -12.66 -2.29 12.52
N ARG A 41 -13.06 -1.58 13.57
CA ARG A 41 -12.15 -0.61 14.23
C ARG A 41 -10.91 -1.27 14.82
N ILE A 42 -11.06 -2.44 15.44
CA ILE A 42 -9.93 -3.23 15.96
C ILE A 42 -9.03 -3.66 14.80
N PHE A 43 -9.61 -4.12 13.70
CA PHE A 43 -8.89 -4.52 12.49
C PHE A 43 -8.09 -3.34 11.91
N VAL A 44 -8.71 -2.19 11.75
CA VAL A 44 -8.08 -0.98 11.20
C VAL A 44 -6.98 -0.43 12.12
N ASP A 45 -7.16 -0.45 13.44
CA ASP A 45 -6.20 0.13 14.39
C ASP A 45 -5.04 -0.82 14.75
N PHE A 46 -5.11 -2.10 14.39
CA PHE A 46 -4.10 -3.09 14.75
C PHE A 46 -2.67 -2.73 14.30
N PRO A 47 -2.40 -2.20 13.09
CA PRO A 47 -1.05 -1.79 12.69
C PRO A 47 -0.46 -0.69 13.58
N ASN A 48 -1.31 0.22 14.10
CA ASN A 48 -0.87 1.25 15.04
C ASN A 48 -0.39 0.64 16.36
N LYS A 49 -1.05 -0.44 16.81
CA LYS A 49 -0.62 -1.21 18.00
C LYS A 49 0.72 -1.92 17.72
N LEU A 50 0.84 -2.53 16.53
CA LEU A 50 2.00 -3.35 16.15
C LEU A 50 3.24 -2.49 15.82
N PHE A 51 3.07 -1.47 14.99
CA PHE A 51 4.18 -0.69 14.41
C PHE A 51 4.33 0.72 14.99
N GLY A 52 3.42 1.17 15.85
CA GLY A 52 3.35 2.58 16.26
C GLY A 52 4.62 3.15 16.91
N LYS A 53 5.49 2.29 17.46
CA LYS A 53 6.78 2.67 18.05
C LYS A 53 7.92 2.73 17.02
N ASP A 54 7.73 2.14 15.84
CA ASP A 54 8.77 2.14 14.81
C ASP A 54 8.94 3.55 14.20
N PRO A 55 10.16 4.09 14.11
CA PRO A 55 10.40 5.42 13.58
C PRO A 55 10.01 5.57 12.11
N ASN A 56 10.01 4.50 11.33
CA ASN A 56 9.75 4.51 9.89
C ASN A 56 8.29 4.23 9.53
N TYR A 57 7.50 3.73 10.47
CA TYR A 57 6.08 3.46 10.25
C TYR A 57 5.26 4.75 10.06
N VAL A 58 4.42 4.76 9.04
CA VAL A 58 3.42 5.79 8.75
C VAL A 58 2.04 5.13 8.74
N PRO A 59 1.15 5.51 9.67
CA PRO A 59 -0.21 4.96 9.70
C PRO A 59 -1.05 5.50 8.54
N PHE A 60 -1.99 4.69 8.05
CA PHE A 60 -3.05 5.16 7.17
C PHE A 60 -4.06 6.02 7.92
N LEU A 61 -4.86 6.79 7.19
CA LEU A 61 -6.01 7.46 7.76
C LEU A 61 -7.05 6.41 8.17
N ALA A 62 -7.35 6.34 9.45
CA ALA A 62 -8.28 5.34 9.98
C ALA A 62 -9.70 5.47 9.40
N ALA A 63 -10.11 6.69 9.01
CA ALA A 63 -11.39 6.92 8.36
C ALA A 63 -11.43 6.28 6.97
N ASP A 64 -10.37 6.46 6.17
CA ASP A 64 -10.26 5.92 4.82
C ASP A 64 -10.21 4.38 4.85
N GLU A 65 -9.44 3.80 5.78
CA GLU A 65 -9.41 2.33 5.95
C GLU A 65 -10.78 1.77 6.40
N MET A 66 -11.50 2.47 7.27
CA MET A 66 -12.88 2.10 7.64
C MET A 66 -13.80 2.15 6.42
N GLU A 67 -13.69 3.16 5.55
CA GLU A 67 -14.48 3.29 4.32
C GLU A 67 -14.13 2.23 3.29
N THR A 68 -12.84 1.91 3.14
CA THR A 68 -12.34 0.86 2.24
C THR A 68 -13.03 -0.49 2.51
N PHE A 69 -13.27 -0.84 3.77
CA PHE A 69 -13.92 -2.09 4.16
C PHE A 69 -15.40 -1.93 4.53
N THR A 70 -16.04 -0.82 4.18
CA THR A 70 -17.48 -0.62 4.33
C THR A 70 -18.15 -0.73 2.97
N LYS A 71 -18.95 -1.77 2.77
CA LYS A 71 -19.53 -2.14 1.47
C LYS A 71 -20.31 -1.00 0.80
N GLU A 72 -21.05 -0.22 1.59
CA GLU A 72 -21.88 0.87 1.11
C GLU A 72 -21.07 2.11 0.70
N LYS A 73 -19.79 2.16 1.06
CA LYS A 73 -18.91 3.31 0.82
C LYS A 73 -17.87 3.07 -0.27
N ASN A 74 -17.47 1.82 -0.48
CA ASN A 74 -16.46 1.47 -1.46
C ASN A 74 -17.10 0.85 -2.70
N PRO A 75 -17.15 1.56 -3.85
CA PRO A 75 -17.78 1.05 -5.07
C PRO A 75 -17.11 -0.19 -5.67
N ALA A 76 -15.87 -0.50 -5.27
CA ALA A 76 -15.20 -1.73 -5.70
C ALA A 76 -15.91 -3.01 -5.21
N TYR A 77 -16.80 -2.93 -4.23
CA TYR A 77 -17.62 -4.07 -3.84
C TYR A 77 -18.63 -4.53 -4.91
N ASP A 78 -18.88 -3.75 -5.94
CA ASP A 78 -19.68 -4.20 -7.09
C ASP A 78 -19.04 -5.40 -7.81
N PHE A 79 -17.71 -5.49 -7.77
CA PHE A 79 -16.94 -6.59 -8.38
C PHE A 79 -15.99 -7.31 -7.41
N CYS A 80 -16.01 -6.97 -6.14
CA CYS A 80 -15.20 -7.62 -5.11
C CYS A 80 -16.06 -8.19 -3.98
N ASP A 81 -15.55 -9.23 -3.32
CA ASP A 81 -16.03 -9.73 -2.05
C ASP A 81 -14.87 -9.84 -1.07
N THR A 82 -15.12 -9.62 0.23
CA THR A 82 -14.07 -9.71 1.26
C THR A 82 -14.52 -10.50 2.47
N LYS A 83 -13.55 -11.20 3.10
CA LYS A 83 -13.64 -11.69 4.47
C LYS A 83 -12.44 -11.19 5.26
N LEU A 84 -12.69 -10.60 6.41
CA LEU A 84 -11.67 -10.04 7.28
C LEU A 84 -11.56 -10.89 8.54
N PHE A 85 -10.33 -11.21 8.96
CA PHE A 85 -10.07 -12.03 10.13
C PHE A 85 -9.13 -11.32 11.10
N LEU A 86 -9.41 -11.48 12.39
CA LEU A 86 -8.54 -11.13 13.51
C LEU A 86 -8.06 -12.42 14.17
N ALA A 87 -6.75 -12.49 14.44
CA ALA A 87 -6.18 -13.54 15.27
C ALA A 87 -5.98 -13.03 16.70
N TYR A 88 -6.33 -13.85 17.66
CA TYR A 88 -6.13 -13.60 19.08
C TYR A 88 -5.18 -14.65 19.66
N LYS A 89 -4.21 -14.19 20.43
CA LYS A 89 -3.32 -15.03 21.25
C LYS A 89 -3.32 -14.45 22.67
N ASP A 90 -3.57 -15.32 23.66
CA ASP A 90 -3.63 -14.90 25.08
C ASP A 90 -4.70 -13.85 25.39
N GLY A 91 -5.79 -13.84 24.61
CA GLY A 91 -6.88 -12.86 24.74
C GLY A 91 -6.59 -11.50 24.07
N GLU A 92 -5.39 -11.28 23.54
CA GLU A 92 -5.00 -10.08 22.86
C GLU A 92 -4.99 -10.25 21.34
N VAL A 93 -5.33 -9.18 20.59
CA VAL A 93 -5.21 -9.20 19.13
C VAL A 93 -3.74 -9.32 18.75
N ALA A 94 -3.42 -10.37 17.99
CA ALA A 94 -2.08 -10.75 17.57
C ALA A 94 -1.85 -10.61 16.06
N GLY A 95 -2.93 -10.48 15.27
CA GLY A 95 -2.80 -10.27 13.83
C GLY A 95 -4.14 -10.03 13.15
N ARG A 96 -4.05 -9.63 11.88
CA ARG A 96 -5.18 -9.41 10.98
C ARG A 96 -4.84 -9.85 9.56
N ILE A 97 -5.86 -10.19 8.77
CA ILE A 97 -5.77 -10.41 7.33
C ILE A 97 -7.13 -10.14 6.69
N ALA A 98 -7.12 -9.61 5.47
CA ALA A 98 -8.30 -9.57 4.62
C ALA A 98 -8.08 -10.50 3.42
N GLY A 99 -9.00 -11.44 3.22
CA GLY A 99 -9.17 -12.16 1.97
C GLY A 99 -10.04 -11.33 1.03
N LEU A 100 -9.73 -11.32 -0.28
CA LEU A 100 -10.42 -10.53 -1.28
C LEU A 100 -10.55 -11.32 -2.58
N ILE A 101 -11.77 -11.43 -3.08
CA ILE A 101 -12.08 -11.98 -4.40
C ILE A 101 -12.35 -10.81 -5.32
N ASN A 102 -11.58 -10.69 -6.40
CA ASN A 102 -11.79 -9.66 -7.41
C ASN A 102 -12.22 -10.31 -8.72
N ARG A 103 -13.54 -10.27 -9.01
CA ARG A 103 -14.14 -10.87 -10.20
C ARG A 103 -13.67 -10.17 -11.49
N ALA A 104 -13.47 -8.86 -11.45
CA ALA A 104 -12.98 -8.08 -12.60
C ALA A 104 -11.54 -8.47 -12.97
N TYR A 105 -10.66 -8.62 -11.96
CA TYR A 105 -9.30 -9.14 -12.15
C TYR A 105 -9.31 -10.53 -12.75
N ASN A 106 -10.03 -11.47 -12.15
CA ASN A 106 -10.07 -12.86 -12.59
C ASN A 106 -10.57 -12.98 -14.04
N LYS A 107 -11.59 -12.18 -14.43
CA LYS A 107 -12.10 -12.11 -15.79
C LYS A 107 -11.06 -11.53 -16.77
N LYS A 108 -10.45 -10.38 -16.43
CA LYS A 108 -9.50 -9.67 -17.30
C LYS A 108 -8.26 -10.50 -17.57
N TRP A 109 -7.66 -11.06 -16.52
CA TRP A 109 -6.40 -11.77 -16.58
C TRP A 109 -6.55 -13.29 -16.78
N LYS A 110 -7.80 -13.79 -16.91
CA LYS A 110 -8.13 -15.23 -17.03
C LYS A 110 -7.50 -16.04 -15.90
N GLN A 111 -7.57 -15.50 -14.69
CA GLN A 111 -7.06 -16.12 -13.47
C GLN A 111 -8.21 -16.74 -12.66
N ASN A 112 -7.87 -17.70 -11.80
CA ASN A 112 -8.76 -18.24 -10.78
C ASN A 112 -8.12 -18.03 -9.41
N ALA A 113 -8.00 -16.77 -9.01
CA ALA A 113 -7.21 -16.35 -7.86
C ALA A 113 -8.05 -15.65 -6.79
N ILE A 114 -7.73 -15.94 -5.53
CA ILE A 114 -8.11 -15.13 -4.38
C ILE A 114 -6.92 -14.27 -3.97
N ARG A 115 -7.17 -13.04 -3.55
CA ARG A 115 -6.17 -12.11 -3.04
C ARG A 115 -6.15 -12.12 -1.52
N PHE A 116 -5.00 -11.78 -0.94
CA PHE A 116 -4.93 -11.33 0.45
C PHE A 116 -4.35 -9.92 0.52
N THR A 117 -4.78 -9.17 1.54
CA THR A 117 -4.30 -7.81 1.82
C THR A 117 -4.37 -7.55 3.33
N ARG A 118 -3.78 -6.45 3.82
CA ARG A 118 -3.76 -6.07 5.25
C ARG A 118 -3.33 -7.25 6.14
N PHE A 119 -2.30 -7.99 5.69
CA PHE A 119 -1.77 -9.15 6.41
C PHE A 119 -0.70 -8.68 7.39
N ASP A 120 -1.13 -8.37 8.61
CA ASP A 120 -0.28 -7.89 9.69
C ASP A 120 -0.37 -8.83 10.90
N PHE A 121 0.78 -9.15 11.50
CA PHE A 121 0.84 -10.10 12.61
C PHE A 121 2.11 -9.88 13.45
N ILE A 122 2.05 -10.28 14.73
CA ILE A 122 3.25 -10.37 15.58
C ILE A 122 4.19 -11.45 15.06
N ASP A 123 5.48 -11.41 15.41
CA ASP A 123 6.46 -12.43 15.02
C ASP A 123 6.15 -13.79 15.69
N ASP A 124 5.13 -14.46 15.16
CA ASP A 124 4.63 -15.74 15.64
C ASP A 124 4.08 -16.57 14.47
N PRO A 125 4.74 -17.71 14.16
CA PRO A 125 4.34 -18.58 13.04
C PRO A 125 2.94 -19.19 13.18
N GLU A 126 2.43 -19.40 14.40
CA GLU A 126 1.07 -19.91 14.59
C GLU A 126 0.05 -18.85 14.19
N VAL A 127 0.31 -17.57 14.51
CA VAL A 127 -0.58 -16.46 14.19
C VAL A 127 -0.64 -16.24 12.68
N SER A 128 0.54 -16.12 12.02
CA SER A 128 0.59 -15.88 10.58
C SER A 128 -0.03 -17.04 9.78
N ARG A 129 0.23 -18.29 10.19
CA ARG A 129 -0.35 -19.48 9.56
C ARG A 129 -1.86 -19.52 9.73
N ALA A 130 -2.37 -19.33 10.95
CA ALA A 130 -3.81 -19.36 11.20
C ALA A 130 -4.57 -18.34 10.35
N LEU A 131 -4.05 -17.10 10.27
CA LEU A 131 -4.64 -16.05 9.45
C LEU A 131 -4.62 -16.41 7.96
N PHE A 132 -3.48 -16.85 7.46
CA PHE A 132 -3.31 -17.20 6.05
C PHE A 132 -4.19 -18.40 5.67
N ASP A 133 -4.21 -19.44 6.49
CA ASP A 133 -5.00 -20.66 6.25
C ASP A 133 -6.52 -20.37 6.25
N ALA A 134 -6.99 -19.36 6.99
CA ALA A 134 -8.39 -18.93 6.93
C ALA A 134 -8.78 -18.38 5.55
N VAL A 135 -7.90 -17.58 4.92
CA VAL A 135 -8.14 -17.08 3.56
C VAL A 135 -8.00 -18.20 2.53
N VAL A 136 -7.03 -19.09 2.70
CA VAL A 136 -6.85 -20.28 1.84
C VAL A 136 -8.07 -21.18 1.91
N ALA A 137 -8.60 -21.44 3.10
CA ALA A 137 -9.79 -22.27 3.28
C ALA A 137 -11.01 -21.66 2.57
N TRP A 138 -11.21 -20.35 2.72
CA TRP A 138 -12.27 -19.65 2.01
C TRP A 138 -12.10 -19.70 0.48
N GLY A 139 -10.86 -19.52 -0.01
CA GLY A 139 -10.57 -19.65 -1.43
C GLY A 139 -10.87 -21.05 -1.97
N ARG A 140 -10.43 -22.11 -1.27
CA ARG A 140 -10.68 -23.50 -1.65
C ARG A 140 -12.16 -23.88 -1.62
N GLU A 141 -12.89 -23.42 -0.62
CA GLU A 141 -14.36 -23.61 -0.52
C GLU A 141 -15.07 -23.10 -1.78
N LEU A 142 -14.59 -21.99 -2.35
CA LEU A 142 -15.15 -21.37 -3.55
C LEU A 142 -14.49 -21.84 -4.87
N GLY A 143 -13.55 -22.80 -4.81
CA GLY A 143 -12.90 -23.39 -5.98
C GLY A 143 -11.79 -22.56 -6.59
N PHE A 144 -11.21 -21.60 -5.87
CA PHE A 144 -10.03 -20.88 -6.32
C PHE A 144 -8.80 -21.78 -6.25
N THR A 145 -7.91 -21.65 -7.25
CA THR A 145 -6.71 -22.49 -7.40
C THR A 145 -5.42 -21.76 -7.07
N ARG A 146 -5.47 -20.44 -6.86
CA ARG A 146 -4.31 -19.61 -6.60
C ARG A 146 -4.63 -18.55 -5.52
N ILE A 147 -3.66 -18.27 -4.66
CA ILE A 147 -3.70 -17.11 -3.75
C ILE A 147 -2.54 -16.18 -4.06
N MET A 148 -2.80 -14.86 -4.05
CA MET A 148 -1.80 -13.83 -4.31
C MET A 148 -1.98 -12.60 -3.41
N GLY A 149 -0.89 -11.89 -3.13
CA GLY A 149 -0.92 -10.67 -2.31
C GLY A 149 0.44 -10.34 -1.66
N PRO A 150 0.49 -9.27 -0.83
CA PRO A 150 -0.64 -8.40 -0.53
C PRO A 150 -0.97 -7.45 -1.69
N ILE A 151 -2.23 -7.42 -2.08
CA ILE A 151 -2.76 -6.52 -3.11
C ILE A 151 -4.23 -6.25 -2.81
N GLY A 152 -4.64 -4.98 -2.91
CA GLY A 152 -5.97 -4.55 -2.53
C GLY A 152 -7.04 -4.71 -3.62
N PHE A 153 -8.07 -3.86 -3.55
CA PHE A 153 -9.24 -3.91 -4.44
C PHE A 153 -8.90 -3.60 -5.90
N THR A 154 -8.16 -2.51 -6.10
CA THR A 154 -7.70 -2.04 -7.41
C THR A 154 -6.23 -1.62 -7.30
N ASP A 155 -5.64 -1.19 -8.40
CA ASP A 155 -4.31 -0.56 -8.44
C ASP A 155 -4.28 0.86 -7.80
N MET A 156 -5.44 1.37 -7.38
CA MET A 156 -5.54 2.59 -6.55
C MET A 156 -5.46 2.27 -5.05
N ASP A 157 -5.51 0.99 -4.65
CA ASP A 157 -5.36 0.55 -3.28
C ASP A 157 -3.90 0.13 -3.01
N HIS A 158 -3.58 -0.16 -1.76
CA HIS A 158 -2.23 -0.53 -1.33
C HIS A 158 -1.81 -1.90 -1.88
N GLU A 159 -0.56 -1.97 -2.32
CA GLU A 159 0.01 -3.18 -2.90
C GLU A 159 1.47 -3.42 -2.45
N GLY A 160 1.86 -4.68 -2.42
CA GLY A 160 3.21 -5.13 -2.18
C GLY A 160 3.69 -5.03 -0.73
N MET A 161 4.25 -6.13 -0.22
CA MET A 161 4.94 -6.21 1.06
C MET A 161 6.36 -5.66 0.92
N LEU A 162 6.82 -4.85 1.87
CA LEU A 162 8.19 -4.35 1.89
C LEU A 162 9.19 -5.51 2.02
N VAL A 163 10.17 -5.58 1.11
CA VAL A 163 11.22 -6.62 1.09
C VAL A 163 12.64 -6.05 1.16
N GLU A 164 12.82 -4.75 0.80
CA GLU A 164 14.07 -3.99 0.96
C GLU A 164 13.75 -2.56 1.39
N GLY A 165 14.64 -1.92 2.15
CA GLY A 165 14.48 -0.55 2.62
C GLY A 165 13.69 -0.41 3.91
N PHE A 166 13.80 -1.39 4.81
CA PHE A 166 13.13 -1.39 6.12
C PHE A 166 13.57 -0.24 7.04
N ASP A 167 14.73 0.35 6.78
CA ASP A 167 15.29 1.51 7.46
C ASP A 167 14.79 2.85 6.88
N GLN A 168 14.01 2.82 5.80
CA GLN A 168 13.51 4.00 5.12
C GLN A 168 12.14 4.43 5.66
N PHE A 169 11.95 5.73 5.80
CA PHE A 169 10.66 6.31 6.20
C PHE A 169 9.58 5.95 5.18
N ASN A 170 8.44 5.45 5.65
CA ASN A 170 7.39 4.96 4.76
C ASN A 170 6.61 6.12 4.12
N MET A 171 6.06 5.87 2.93
CA MET A 171 5.11 6.78 2.29
C MET A 171 3.72 6.61 2.88
N SER A 172 2.86 7.61 2.66
CA SER A 172 1.47 7.58 3.14
C SER A 172 0.58 6.57 2.41
N ILE A 173 1.01 6.11 1.24
CA ILE A 173 0.23 5.25 0.33
C ILE A 173 0.73 3.80 0.27
N THR A 174 1.66 3.39 1.12
CA THR A 174 2.28 2.07 1.02
C THR A 174 2.24 1.31 2.34
N PHE A 175 2.17 -0.02 2.28
CA PHE A 175 2.25 -0.88 3.46
C PHE A 175 3.60 -0.73 4.17
N PHE A 176 3.59 -0.95 5.47
CA PHE A 176 4.78 -1.11 6.30
C PHE A 176 4.77 -2.49 6.95
N ASN A 177 5.92 -3.13 7.01
CA ASN A 177 6.11 -4.38 7.73
C ASN A 177 7.57 -4.53 8.19
N HIS A 178 7.79 -5.36 9.18
CA HIS A 178 9.13 -5.71 9.67
C HIS A 178 9.79 -6.81 8.83
N PRO A 179 11.14 -6.96 8.89
CA PRO A 179 11.87 -7.98 8.12
C PRO A 179 11.44 -9.42 8.37
N TYR A 180 10.95 -9.76 9.56
CA TYR A 180 10.53 -11.12 9.90
C TYR A 180 9.38 -11.64 9.03
N TYR A 181 8.60 -10.75 8.38
CA TYR A 181 7.54 -11.14 7.46
C TYR A 181 8.05 -12.04 6.32
N LEU A 182 9.27 -11.80 5.84
CA LEU A 182 9.83 -12.57 4.72
C LEU A 182 9.99 -14.06 5.09
N GLU A 183 10.47 -14.34 6.28
CA GLU A 183 10.58 -15.70 6.80
C GLU A 183 9.22 -16.37 6.94
N HIS A 184 8.19 -15.61 7.36
CA HIS A 184 6.83 -16.12 7.44
C HIS A 184 6.26 -16.44 6.05
N MET A 185 6.49 -15.59 5.04
CA MET A 185 6.05 -15.85 3.66
C MET A 185 6.67 -17.13 3.12
N GLU A 186 7.96 -17.34 3.35
CA GLU A 186 8.67 -18.58 2.98
C GLU A 186 8.07 -19.81 3.69
N LYS A 187 7.87 -19.73 5.01
CA LYS A 187 7.25 -20.82 5.82
C LYS A 187 5.81 -21.14 5.40
N LEU A 188 5.08 -20.18 4.84
CA LEU A 188 3.76 -20.35 4.26
C LEU A 188 3.80 -20.95 2.84
N GLY A 189 5.00 -21.08 2.26
CA GLY A 189 5.23 -21.61 0.91
C GLY A 189 4.85 -20.63 -0.19
N LEU A 190 4.83 -19.34 0.11
CA LEU A 190 4.61 -18.27 -0.83
C LEU A 190 5.90 -17.95 -1.59
N GLN A 191 5.77 -17.67 -2.89
CA GLN A 191 6.89 -17.33 -3.77
C GLN A 191 6.68 -15.92 -4.35
N LYS A 192 7.77 -15.29 -4.81
CA LYS A 192 7.71 -14.03 -5.55
C LYS A 192 6.79 -14.19 -6.77
N ASP A 193 5.85 -13.28 -6.91
CA ASP A 193 5.04 -13.12 -8.12
C ASP A 193 5.55 -11.94 -8.94
N ILE A 194 5.62 -10.74 -8.34
CA ILE A 194 6.14 -9.51 -8.96
C ILE A 194 6.74 -8.60 -7.89
N ASP A 195 7.68 -7.75 -8.28
CA ASP A 195 8.21 -6.69 -7.43
C ASP A 195 7.85 -5.30 -7.98
N TRP A 196 7.71 -4.35 -7.05
CA TRP A 196 7.73 -2.92 -7.30
C TRP A 196 8.97 -2.30 -6.67
N ILE A 197 9.51 -1.28 -7.32
CA ILE A 197 10.64 -0.50 -6.82
C ILE A 197 10.24 0.95 -6.63
N GLU A 198 10.79 1.60 -5.61
CA GLU A 198 10.55 3.00 -5.30
C GLU A 198 11.87 3.77 -5.36
N PHE A 199 11.83 4.95 -6.00
CA PHE A 199 12.97 5.83 -6.10
C PHE A 199 12.75 7.10 -5.30
N ARG A 200 13.82 7.56 -4.67
CA ARG A 200 13.96 8.92 -4.19
C ARG A 200 14.79 9.69 -5.20
N ILE A 201 14.21 10.73 -5.78
CA ILE A 201 14.78 11.54 -6.86
C ILE A 201 15.14 12.90 -6.28
N SER A 202 16.38 13.37 -6.48
CA SER A 202 16.80 14.72 -6.13
C SER A 202 16.27 15.70 -7.19
N VAL A 203 15.64 16.78 -6.73
CA VAL A 203 15.23 17.89 -7.62
C VAL A 203 16.48 18.71 -7.95
N PRO A 204 16.80 18.92 -9.25
CA PRO A 204 17.99 19.67 -9.64
C PRO A 204 17.84 21.17 -9.32
N ASP A 205 18.96 21.88 -9.23
CA ASP A 205 18.98 23.33 -8.99
C ASP A 205 18.43 24.16 -10.18
N ALA A 206 18.48 23.61 -11.40
CA ALA A 206 17.98 24.23 -12.61
C ALA A 206 17.34 23.20 -13.55
N PRO A 207 16.37 23.61 -14.40
CA PRO A 207 15.79 22.73 -15.41
C PRO A 207 16.85 22.25 -16.41
N ASP A 208 16.75 20.99 -16.85
CA ASP A 208 17.63 20.44 -17.87
C ASP A 208 17.28 21.04 -19.27
N ALA A 209 18.22 21.82 -19.84
CA ALA A 209 18.04 22.48 -21.12
C ALA A 209 17.82 21.48 -22.29
N ARG A 210 18.28 20.23 -22.16
CA ARG A 210 18.05 19.18 -23.17
C ARG A 210 16.62 18.70 -23.13
N ILE A 211 16.07 18.43 -21.91
CA ILE A 211 14.68 18.02 -21.75
C ILE A 211 13.75 19.13 -22.24
N ARG A 212 14.02 20.38 -21.86
CA ARG A 212 13.27 21.54 -22.30
C ARG A 212 13.21 21.66 -23.81
N ARG A 213 14.36 21.53 -24.51
CA ARG A 213 14.37 21.54 -25.97
C ARG A 213 13.56 20.41 -26.60
N ILE A 214 13.60 19.21 -26.00
CA ILE A 214 12.80 18.10 -26.46
C ILE A 214 11.31 18.43 -26.27
N ALA A 215 10.92 18.90 -25.10
CA ALA A 215 9.53 19.26 -24.79
C ALA A 215 8.99 20.30 -25.80
N GLU A 216 9.69 21.43 -25.96
CA GLU A 216 9.30 22.49 -26.89
C GLU A 216 9.22 22.03 -28.37
N HIS A 217 10.15 21.16 -28.77
CA HIS A 217 10.13 20.60 -30.13
C HIS A 217 8.89 19.69 -30.32
N GLN A 218 8.56 18.85 -29.35
CA GLN A 218 7.43 17.94 -29.46
C GLN A 218 6.07 18.69 -29.39
N GLU A 219 5.98 19.72 -28.55
CA GLU A 219 4.81 20.61 -28.51
C GLU A 219 4.53 21.21 -29.90
N LYS A 220 5.56 21.79 -30.53
CA LYS A 220 5.43 22.36 -31.90
C LYS A 220 5.10 21.31 -32.95
N LYS A 221 5.81 20.15 -32.91
CA LYS A 221 5.67 19.11 -33.93
C LYS A 221 4.30 18.44 -33.93
N TYR A 222 3.71 18.23 -32.76
CA TYR A 222 2.45 17.48 -32.59
C TYR A 222 1.27 18.34 -32.16
N GLY A 223 1.44 19.66 -32.06
CA GLY A 223 0.40 20.56 -31.59
C GLY A 223 -0.02 20.33 -30.14
N LEU A 224 0.94 19.88 -29.29
CA LEU A 224 0.66 19.58 -27.90
C LEU A 224 0.73 20.83 -27.05
N GLN A 225 -0.10 20.88 -26.00
CA GLN A 225 -0.17 22.00 -25.07
C GLN A 225 0.00 21.50 -23.64
N ARG A 226 0.96 22.06 -22.90
CA ARG A 226 1.08 21.82 -21.45
C ARG A 226 0.05 22.65 -20.69
N VAL A 227 -0.61 22.04 -19.71
CA VAL A 227 -1.58 22.68 -18.83
C VAL A 227 -1.17 22.46 -17.39
N VAL A 228 -0.98 23.56 -16.66
CA VAL A 228 -0.78 23.57 -15.20
C VAL A 228 -2.01 24.19 -14.56
N TYR A 229 -2.55 23.52 -13.57
CA TYR A 229 -3.77 23.94 -12.92
C TYR A 229 -3.49 24.98 -11.81
N ARG A 230 -4.37 25.95 -11.69
CA ARG A 230 -4.38 26.92 -10.59
C ARG A 230 -5.71 26.91 -9.85
N ASP A 231 -6.76 26.45 -10.53
CA ASP A 231 -8.11 26.34 -10.00
C ASP A 231 -8.47 24.89 -9.74
N ARG A 232 -8.85 24.60 -8.50
CA ARG A 232 -9.25 23.25 -8.09
C ARG A 232 -10.54 22.77 -8.73
N GLN A 233 -11.46 23.70 -9.08
CA GLN A 233 -12.71 23.33 -9.74
C GLN A 233 -12.46 22.90 -11.19
N VAL A 234 -11.55 23.57 -11.89
CA VAL A 234 -11.11 23.17 -13.23
C VAL A 234 -10.43 21.79 -13.16
N LEU A 235 -9.49 21.62 -12.22
CA LEU A 235 -8.81 20.35 -12.01
C LEU A 235 -9.82 19.22 -11.70
N TYR A 236 -10.82 19.46 -10.85
CA TYR A 236 -11.84 18.45 -10.52
C TYR A 236 -12.61 17.98 -11.75
N LYS A 237 -13.00 18.90 -12.63
CA LYS A 237 -13.72 18.54 -13.86
C LYS A 237 -12.87 17.70 -14.82
N GLU A 238 -11.60 18.06 -14.96
CA GLU A 238 -10.67 17.37 -15.87
C GLU A 238 -10.09 16.09 -15.26
N ALA A 239 -10.16 15.92 -13.95
CA ALA A 239 -9.69 14.72 -13.27
C ALA A 239 -10.38 13.43 -13.76
N PHE A 240 -11.66 13.49 -14.14
CA PHE A 240 -12.38 12.33 -14.68
C PHE A 240 -11.78 11.85 -16.01
N GLU A 241 -11.42 12.77 -16.90
CA GLU A 241 -10.71 12.43 -18.13
C GLU A 241 -9.31 11.90 -17.87
N ALA A 242 -8.58 12.53 -16.93
CA ALA A 242 -7.25 12.09 -16.52
C ALA A 242 -7.27 10.67 -15.92
N PHE A 243 -8.28 10.31 -15.12
CA PHE A 243 -8.43 8.95 -14.59
C PHE A 243 -8.82 7.95 -15.69
N GLY A 244 -9.59 8.36 -16.70
CA GLY A 244 -9.82 7.55 -17.89
C GLY A 244 -8.52 7.25 -18.65
N LEU A 245 -7.64 8.24 -18.79
CA LEU A 245 -6.30 8.06 -19.37
C LEU A 245 -5.45 7.13 -18.52
N ILE A 246 -5.48 7.24 -17.18
CA ILE A 246 -4.75 6.36 -16.26
C ILE A 246 -5.23 4.92 -16.44
N ASP A 247 -6.55 4.67 -16.45
CA ASP A 247 -7.13 3.34 -16.65
C ASP A 247 -6.66 2.71 -17.98
N GLU A 248 -6.65 3.48 -19.06
CA GLU A 248 -6.18 3.02 -20.38
C GLU A 248 -4.67 2.72 -20.35
N ALA A 249 -3.85 3.66 -19.86
CA ALA A 249 -2.40 3.55 -19.86
C ALA A 249 -1.90 2.42 -18.92
N PHE A 250 -2.61 2.17 -17.81
CA PHE A 250 -2.24 1.14 -16.84
C PHE A 250 -2.87 -0.21 -17.13
N SER A 251 -3.76 -0.30 -18.12
CA SER A 251 -4.53 -1.50 -18.43
C SER A 251 -3.69 -2.76 -18.65
N VAL A 252 -2.44 -2.62 -19.05
CA VAL A 252 -1.49 -3.74 -19.31
C VAL A 252 -0.60 -4.07 -18.10
N LEU A 253 -0.70 -3.31 -17.01
CA LEU A 253 0.14 -3.49 -15.84
C LEU A 253 -0.42 -4.60 -14.93
N TYR A 254 0.49 -5.25 -14.19
CA TYR A 254 0.15 -6.32 -13.27
C TYR A 254 -0.89 -5.87 -12.22
N GLY A 255 -1.86 -6.73 -11.96
CA GLY A 255 -2.84 -6.52 -10.89
C GLY A 255 -4.01 -5.59 -11.22
N THR A 256 -3.90 -4.81 -12.29
CA THR A 256 -4.88 -3.78 -12.67
C THR A 256 -6.24 -4.37 -13.06
N VAL A 257 -7.28 -3.61 -12.78
CA VAL A 257 -8.67 -3.89 -13.14
C VAL A 257 -9.27 -2.68 -13.84
N PRO A 258 -10.26 -2.86 -14.74
CA PRO A 258 -10.97 -1.71 -15.33
C PRO A 258 -11.63 -0.87 -14.22
N LEU A 259 -11.45 0.44 -14.27
CA LEU A 259 -12.07 1.36 -13.34
C LEU A 259 -13.49 1.71 -13.80
N THR A 260 -14.49 1.46 -12.95
CA THR A 260 -15.86 1.90 -13.24
C THR A 260 -16.00 3.40 -12.98
N PRO A 261 -17.01 4.07 -13.59
CA PRO A 261 -17.26 5.50 -13.33
C PRO A 261 -17.40 5.83 -11.83
N GLU A 262 -17.98 4.92 -11.03
CA GLU A 262 -18.16 5.06 -9.60
C GLU A 262 -16.82 4.97 -8.86
N VAL A 263 -15.93 4.06 -9.27
CA VAL A 263 -14.56 3.94 -8.73
C VAL A 263 -13.75 5.17 -9.09
N ILE A 264 -13.83 5.65 -10.33
CA ILE A 264 -13.17 6.90 -10.76
C ILE A 264 -13.67 8.08 -9.91
N LYS A 265 -15.01 8.21 -9.76
CA LYS A 265 -15.59 9.28 -8.95
C LYS A 265 -15.10 9.21 -7.50
N HIS A 266 -15.09 8.04 -6.89
CA HIS A 266 -14.60 7.82 -5.54
C HIS A 266 -13.11 8.23 -5.41
N ALA A 267 -12.28 7.86 -6.38
CA ALA A 267 -10.86 8.22 -6.42
C ALA A 267 -10.68 9.75 -6.58
N VAL A 268 -11.40 10.39 -7.52
CA VAL A 268 -11.35 11.85 -7.71
C VAL A 268 -11.75 12.58 -6.44
N ASP A 269 -12.85 12.18 -5.79
CA ASP A 269 -13.33 12.79 -4.54
C ASP A 269 -12.32 12.62 -3.39
N GLY A 270 -11.61 11.48 -3.34
CA GLY A 270 -10.59 11.21 -2.34
C GLY A 270 -9.27 11.95 -2.57
N TYR A 271 -8.79 12.01 -3.81
CA TYR A 271 -7.47 12.60 -4.12
C TYR A 271 -7.49 14.12 -4.27
N ILE A 272 -8.53 14.72 -4.88
CA ILE A 272 -8.56 16.17 -5.16
C ILE A 272 -8.37 17.03 -3.90
N PRO A 273 -8.91 16.70 -2.71
CA PRO A 273 -8.61 17.45 -1.49
C PRO A 273 -7.16 17.43 -1.05
N LEU A 274 -6.40 16.40 -1.43
CA LEU A 274 -5.01 16.19 -1.03
C LEU A 274 -4.01 16.90 -1.94
N VAL A 275 -4.40 17.26 -3.17
CA VAL A 275 -3.49 17.84 -4.16
C VAL A 275 -3.47 19.37 -4.10
N LYS A 276 -2.33 19.96 -4.44
CA LYS A 276 -2.22 21.35 -4.83
C LYS A 276 -2.27 21.42 -6.36
N PRO A 277 -3.20 22.20 -6.95
CA PRO A 277 -3.37 22.23 -8.40
C PRO A 277 -2.08 22.49 -9.18
N GLU A 278 -1.19 23.34 -8.65
CA GLU A 278 0.09 23.66 -9.30
C GLU A 278 1.05 22.46 -9.44
N TYR A 279 0.87 21.39 -8.69
CA TYR A 279 1.67 20.17 -8.78
C TYR A 279 1.08 19.13 -9.74
N ILE A 280 0.06 19.53 -10.49
CA ILE A 280 -0.59 18.70 -11.52
C ILE A 280 -0.29 19.29 -12.89
N CYS A 281 0.15 18.44 -13.80
CA CYS A 281 0.40 18.78 -15.21
C CYS A 281 -0.39 17.83 -16.10
N SER A 282 -1.16 18.39 -17.03
CA SER A 282 -1.70 17.67 -18.19
C SER A 282 -1.04 18.12 -19.47
N VAL A 283 -0.97 17.21 -20.45
CA VAL A 283 -0.61 17.51 -21.83
C VAL A 283 -1.83 17.24 -22.69
N LYS A 284 -2.28 18.25 -23.44
CA LYS A 284 -3.45 18.15 -24.34
C LYS A 284 -3.00 18.18 -25.80
N ASP A 285 -3.74 17.48 -26.63
CA ASP A 285 -3.56 17.55 -28.10
C ASP A 285 -4.32 18.75 -28.71
N GLY A 286 -4.27 18.87 -30.04
CA GLY A 286 -4.91 19.95 -30.78
C GLY A 286 -6.46 19.96 -30.69
N GLU A 287 -7.08 18.87 -30.26
CA GLU A 287 -8.52 18.75 -30.02
C GLU A 287 -8.90 19.02 -28.58
N GLY A 288 -7.89 19.23 -27.71
CA GLY A 288 -8.09 19.49 -26.27
C GLY A 288 -8.20 18.22 -25.42
N LYS A 289 -8.01 17.02 -25.98
CA LYS A 289 -7.98 15.74 -25.26
C LYS A 289 -6.72 15.65 -24.39
N ILE A 290 -6.84 15.16 -23.17
CA ILE A 290 -5.71 14.85 -22.30
C ILE A 290 -4.98 13.60 -22.82
N VAL A 291 -3.74 13.75 -23.26
CA VAL A 291 -2.87 12.68 -23.77
C VAL A 291 -1.67 12.40 -22.87
N GLY A 292 -1.50 13.20 -21.83
CA GLY A 292 -0.49 13.00 -20.80
C GLY A 292 -0.92 13.62 -19.48
N PHE A 293 -0.57 12.98 -18.38
CA PHE A 293 -0.94 13.41 -17.04
C PHE A 293 0.18 13.11 -16.05
N GLY A 294 0.52 14.07 -15.19
CA GLY A 294 1.47 13.90 -14.10
C GLY A 294 0.95 14.55 -12.83
N ALA A 295 0.95 13.82 -11.72
CA ALA A 295 0.44 14.28 -10.44
C ALA A 295 1.44 14.04 -9.31
N LEU A 296 1.81 15.12 -8.63
CA LEU A 296 2.60 15.13 -7.42
C LEU A 296 1.76 15.64 -6.25
N VAL A 297 1.97 15.08 -5.08
CA VAL A 297 1.22 15.43 -3.86
C VAL A 297 2.21 15.76 -2.75
N PRO A 298 1.97 16.84 -1.96
CA PRO A 298 2.77 17.09 -0.77
C PRO A 298 2.75 15.90 0.17
N SER A 299 3.94 15.40 0.60
CA SER A 299 3.97 14.28 1.53
C SER A 299 3.29 14.63 2.85
N ILE A 300 2.26 13.87 3.20
CA ILE A 300 1.55 13.96 4.47
C ILE A 300 2.06 12.94 5.51
N ALA A 301 3.03 12.12 5.15
CA ALA A 301 3.51 11.01 5.95
C ALA A 301 3.99 11.44 7.36
N LYS A 302 4.76 12.53 7.47
CA LYS A 302 5.20 13.09 8.77
C LYS A 302 4.01 13.56 9.63
N ALA A 303 2.95 14.08 9.01
CA ALA A 303 1.74 14.54 9.70
C ALA A 303 0.90 13.35 10.19
N LEU A 304 0.72 12.33 9.34
CA LEU A 304 0.03 11.08 9.68
C LEU A 304 0.70 10.38 10.85
N LYS A 305 2.02 10.26 10.82
CA LYS A 305 2.78 9.69 11.94
C LYS A 305 2.52 10.43 13.25
N LYS A 306 2.54 11.78 13.23
CA LYS A 306 2.31 12.61 14.43
C LYS A 306 0.89 12.52 14.98
N CYS A 307 -0.11 12.18 14.17
CA CYS A 307 -1.50 12.04 14.61
C CYS A 307 -1.97 10.58 14.73
N GLY A 308 -1.08 9.61 14.49
CA GLY A 308 -1.42 8.18 14.56
C GLY A 308 -2.55 7.79 13.60
N GLY A 309 -2.63 8.42 12.41
CA GLY A 309 -3.69 8.20 11.42
C GLY A 309 -5.07 8.71 11.82
N LYS A 310 -5.18 9.51 12.90
CA LYS A 310 -6.47 10.02 13.41
C LYS A 310 -6.62 11.51 13.10
N MET A 311 -7.71 11.88 12.42
CA MET A 311 -7.99 13.28 12.09
C MET A 311 -8.44 14.11 13.31
N LEU A 312 -9.25 13.53 14.18
CA LEU A 312 -9.80 14.22 15.36
C LEU A 312 -9.01 13.85 16.63
N PRO A 313 -8.91 14.79 17.60
CA PRO A 313 -9.38 16.19 17.52
C PRO A 313 -8.41 17.13 16.79
N PHE A 314 -7.11 16.87 16.74
CA PHE A 314 -6.09 17.81 16.24
C PHE A 314 -5.36 17.35 14.97
N GLY A 315 -5.58 16.13 14.51
CA GLY A 315 -4.90 15.57 13.34
C GLY A 315 -5.19 16.34 12.06
N ILE A 316 -6.45 16.80 11.88
CA ILE A 316 -6.87 17.57 10.72
C ILE A 316 -6.03 18.84 10.52
N PHE A 317 -5.69 19.58 11.59
CA PHE A 317 -4.85 20.77 11.50
C PHE A 317 -3.43 20.45 11.06
N ARG A 318 -2.88 19.30 11.51
CA ARG A 318 -1.55 18.83 11.09
C ARG A 318 -1.52 18.45 9.63
N LEU A 319 -2.56 17.74 9.15
CA LEU A 319 -2.70 17.37 7.74
C LEU A 319 -2.86 18.60 6.85
N LEU A 320 -3.75 19.53 7.22
CA LEU A 320 -3.93 20.79 6.48
C LEU A 320 -2.65 21.62 6.45
N LYS A 321 -1.88 21.66 7.55
CA LYS A 321 -0.57 22.33 7.59
C LYS A 321 0.43 21.66 6.65
N ALA A 322 0.46 20.33 6.59
CA ALA A 322 1.32 19.58 5.67
C ALA A 322 0.93 19.84 4.21
N LEU A 323 -0.36 19.80 3.89
CA LEU A 323 -0.85 20.04 2.53
C LEU A 323 -0.64 21.49 2.05
N LYS A 324 -0.83 22.49 2.92
CA LYS A 324 -0.72 23.92 2.56
C LYS A 324 0.68 24.48 2.74
N GLY A 325 1.50 23.86 3.57
CA GLY A 325 2.84 24.34 3.93
C GLY A 325 3.88 24.19 2.82
N LYS A 326 5.10 24.66 3.10
CA LYS A 326 6.28 24.32 2.31
C LYS A 326 6.69 22.89 2.63
N ASN A 327 6.82 22.07 1.62
CA ASN A 327 7.30 20.70 1.73
C ASN A 327 8.63 20.59 1.00
N ASP A 328 9.57 19.92 1.61
CA ASP A 328 10.86 19.55 1.00
C ASP A 328 10.77 18.28 0.17
N THR A 329 9.68 17.52 0.31
CA THR A 329 9.46 16.22 -0.33
C THR A 329 8.02 16.13 -0.86
N LEU A 330 7.87 15.76 -2.14
CA LEU A 330 6.59 15.42 -2.75
C LEU A 330 6.55 13.92 -3.07
N GLU A 331 5.35 13.35 -3.04
CA GLU A 331 5.08 11.97 -3.44
C GLU A 331 4.48 11.97 -4.85
N MET A 332 5.02 11.14 -5.74
CA MET A 332 4.54 11.00 -7.10
C MET A 332 3.43 9.95 -7.12
N PHE A 333 2.21 10.38 -7.42
CA PHE A 333 1.05 9.50 -7.42
C PHE A 333 0.83 8.87 -8.80
N PHE A 334 0.78 9.68 -9.84
CA PHE A 334 0.46 9.19 -11.17
C PHE A 334 1.34 9.85 -12.22
N VAL A 335 1.78 9.05 -13.19
CA VAL A 335 2.29 9.52 -14.48
C VAL A 335 1.71 8.60 -15.55
N ALA A 336 0.88 9.15 -16.42
CA ALA A 336 0.22 8.41 -17.47
C ALA A 336 0.40 9.10 -18.82
N VAL A 337 0.57 8.32 -19.89
CA VAL A 337 0.66 8.80 -21.26
C VAL A 337 -0.18 7.90 -22.15
N ASP A 338 -1.06 8.50 -22.94
CA ASP A 338 -1.87 7.80 -23.94
C ASP A 338 -0.98 6.90 -24.80
N PRO A 339 -1.30 5.61 -24.96
CA PRO A 339 -0.52 4.66 -25.75
C PRO A 339 -0.17 5.17 -27.15
N ALA A 340 -1.05 5.93 -27.80
CA ALA A 340 -0.80 6.54 -29.11
C ALA A 340 0.25 7.69 -29.07
N TYR A 341 0.58 8.20 -27.87
CA TYR A 341 1.48 9.32 -27.67
C TYR A 341 2.78 8.96 -26.92
N GLN A 342 2.95 7.70 -26.48
CA GLN A 342 4.13 7.27 -25.70
C GLN A 342 5.47 7.56 -26.37
N LYS A 343 5.55 7.50 -27.72
CA LYS A 343 6.76 7.78 -28.49
C LYS A 343 6.85 9.21 -29.04
N LYS A 344 5.90 10.09 -28.65
CA LYS A 344 5.82 11.47 -29.12
C LYS A 344 6.42 12.49 -28.15
N GLY A 345 7.19 12.04 -27.15
CA GLY A 345 7.91 12.91 -26.21
C GLY A 345 7.04 13.56 -25.12
N VAL A 346 5.78 13.15 -24.96
CA VAL A 346 4.88 13.62 -23.88
C VAL A 346 5.51 13.52 -22.49
N PRO A 347 6.27 12.45 -22.13
CA PRO A 347 6.99 12.41 -20.87
C PRO A 347 7.94 13.58 -20.64
N ALA A 348 8.63 14.05 -21.68
CA ALA A 348 9.56 15.19 -21.56
C ALA A 348 8.81 16.49 -21.21
N ILE A 349 7.61 16.70 -21.77
CA ILE A 349 6.77 17.88 -21.46
C ILE A 349 6.33 17.84 -19.98
N ILE A 350 5.88 16.68 -19.51
CA ILE A 350 5.46 16.48 -18.09
C ILE A 350 6.65 16.74 -17.16
N ILE A 351 7.80 16.13 -17.45
CA ILE A 351 9.01 16.24 -16.62
C ILE A 351 9.52 17.68 -16.59
N ASP A 352 9.66 18.35 -17.73
CA ASP A 352 10.11 19.74 -17.81
C ASP A 352 9.20 20.65 -16.98
N THR A 353 7.88 20.52 -17.16
CA THR A 353 6.88 21.32 -16.46
C THR A 353 6.92 21.11 -14.94
N LEU A 354 6.88 19.86 -14.50
CA LEU A 354 6.87 19.57 -13.07
C LEU A 354 8.20 19.91 -12.41
N THR A 355 9.35 19.66 -13.08
CA THR A 355 10.67 20.00 -12.53
C THR A 355 10.79 21.52 -12.32
N GLU A 356 10.34 22.33 -13.26
CA GLU A 356 10.34 23.79 -13.09
C GLU A 356 9.51 24.24 -11.88
N ILE A 357 8.31 23.66 -11.71
CA ILE A 357 7.42 23.96 -10.56
C ILE A 357 8.08 23.53 -9.25
N LEU A 358 8.74 22.37 -9.22
CA LEU A 358 9.42 21.87 -8.02
C LEU A 358 10.55 22.80 -7.59
N ILE A 359 11.38 23.26 -8.55
CA ILE A 359 12.47 24.21 -8.31
C ILE A 359 11.93 25.53 -7.77
N GLN A 360 10.90 26.11 -8.41
CA GLN A 360 10.26 27.38 -7.99
C GLN A 360 9.70 27.29 -6.57
N ASN A 361 9.20 26.12 -6.15
CA ASN A 361 8.64 25.89 -4.82
C ASN A 361 9.68 25.45 -3.77
N GLY A 362 10.97 25.31 -4.16
CA GLY A 362 12.06 24.92 -3.27
C GLY A 362 11.93 23.47 -2.76
N VAL A 363 11.30 22.59 -3.55
CA VAL A 363 11.22 21.15 -3.28
C VAL A 363 12.58 20.53 -3.52
N LYS A 364 13.02 19.65 -2.62
CA LYS A 364 14.33 19.00 -2.69
C LYS A 364 14.27 17.58 -3.24
N TYR A 365 13.19 16.87 -2.94
CA TYR A 365 13.04 15.46 -3.27
C TYR A 365 11.65 15.14 -3.81
N CYS A 366 11.61 14.20 -4.75
CA CYS A 366 10.40 13.47 -5.13
C CYS A 366 10.57 12.00 -4.77
N GLU A 367 9.59 11.40 -4.12
CA GLU A 367 9.53 9.96 -3.93
C GLU A 367 8.52 9.38 -4.91
N THR A 368 8.94 8.40 -5.71
CA THR A 368 7.98 7.68 -6.57
C THR A 368 7.15 6.75 -5.71
N GLY A 369 5.89 6.58 -6.09
CA GLY A 369 5.11 5.43 -5.63
C GLY A 369 5.73 4.12 -6.14
N PRO A 370 5.17 2.97 -5.74
CA PRO A 370 5.60 1.67 -6.23
C PRO A 370 5.50 1.58 -7.76
N GLN A 371 6.61 1.27 -8.42
CA GLN A 371 6.68 1.10 -9.88
C GLN A 371 7.09 -0.33 -10.19
N LEU A 372 6.31 -1.03 -11.03
CA LEU A 372 6.64 -2.39 -11.44
C LEU A 372 8.09 -2.50 -11.91
N GLU A 373 8.85 -3.46 -11.39
CA GLU A 373 10.24 -3.69 -11.78
C GLU A 373 10.42 -3.92 -13.29
N THR A 374 9.37 -4.38 -13.96
CA THR A 374 9.33 -4.64 -15.40
C THR A 374 8.96 -3.41 -16.24
N ASN A 375 8.54 -2.29 -15.62
CA ASN A 375 8.10 -1.10 -16.34
C ASN A 375 9.31 -0.21 -16.73
N GLY A 376 10.13 -0.68 -17.68
CA GLY A 376 11.31 0.04 -18.17
C GLY A 376 10.99 1.42 -18.76
N ALA A 377 9.79 1.63 -19.29
CA ALA A 377 9.36 2.91 -19.85
C ALA A 377 9.33 4.00 -18.75
N VAL A 378 8.74 3.70 -17.60
CA VAL A 378 8.69 4.62 -16.45
C VAL A 378 10.09 4.81 -15.85
N HIS A 379 10.88 3.74 -15.69
CA HIS A 379 12.22 3.85 -15.13
C HIS A 379 13.16 4.70 -16.00
N SER A 380 12.97 4.68 -17.32
CA SER A 380 13.76 5.51 -18.26
C SER A 380 13.47 7.01 -18.09
N MET A 381 12.29 7.40 -17.61
CA MET A 381 11.93 8.80 -17.34
C MET A 381 12.83 9.44 -16.27
N TRP A 382 13.35 8.62 -15.36
CA TRP A 382 14.20 9.07 -14.26
C TRP A 382 15.70 8.92 -14.55
N GLY A 383 16.07 8.55 -15.79
CA GLY A 383 17.46 8.24 -16.17
C GLY A 383 18.44 9.40 -16.02
N GLN A 384 17.97 10.66 -16.19
CA GLN A 384 18.76 11.87 -16.11
C GLN A 384 18.83 12.50 -14.72
N PHE A 385 18.04 12.02 -13.76
CA PHE A 385 18.03 12.57 -12.42
C PHE A 385 18.96 11.77 -11.49
N GLU A 386 19.55 12.47 -10.53
CA GLU A 386 20.16 11.84 -9.38
C GLU A 386 19.05 11.13 -8.57
N LYS A 387 19.16 9.81 -8.48
CA LYS A 387 18.14 8.98 -7.82
C LYS A 387 18.75 7.82 -7.07
N THR A 388 18.07 7.42 -6.02
CA THR A 388 18.38 6.20 -5.25
C THR A 388 17.16 5.32 -5.24
N GLN A 389 17.30 4.04 -5.63
CA GLN A 389 16.28 3.05 -5.30
C GLN A 389 16.37 2.81 -3.80
N HIS A 390 15.32 3.16 -3.06
CA HIS A 390 15.37 3.12 -1.60
C HIS A 390 14.44 2.08 -0.99
N LYS A 391 13.46 1.56 -1.75
CA LYS A 391 12.57 0.50 -1.30
C LYS A 391 12.26 -0.46 -2.43
N ARG A 392 11.94 -1.70 -2.06
CA ARG A 392 11.36 -2.71 -2.93
C ARG A 392 10.19 -3.37 -2.22
N ARG A 393 9.13 -3.62 -2.97
CA ARG A 393 7.93 -4.31 -2.48
C ARG A 393 7.66 -5.53 -3.33
N ARG A 394 7.00 -6.52 -2.75
CA ARG A 394 6.72 -7.79 -3.41
C ARG A 394 5.28 -8.22 -3.24
N CYS A 395 4.65 -8.62 -4.31
CA CYS A 395 3.49 -9.49 -4.28
C CYS A 395 3.97 -10.94 -4.31
N PHE A 396 3.40 -11.75 -3.45
CA PHE A 396 3.68 -13.17 -3.37
C PHE A 396 2.50 -13.95 -3.91
N ALA A 397 2.74 -15.17 -4.39
CA ALA A 397 1.68 -16.06 -4.82
C ALA A 397 2.00 -17.53 -4.45
N LYS A 398 0.93 -18.34 -4.44
CA LYS A 398 0.99 -19.79 -4.22
C LYS A 398 -0.21 -20.44 -4.88
N GLU A 399 0.01 -21.61 -5.47
CA GLU A 399 -1.08 -22.50 -5.90
C GLU A 399 -1.73 -23.16 -4.68
N LEU A 400 -3.08 -23.36 -4.72
CA LEU A 400 -3.90 -23.83 -3.61
C LEU A 400 -4.24 -25.33 -3.68
#